data_4a6f0fa1472241cc5ad30fd09e2c7c9d
#
_entry.id   4a6f0fa1472241cc5ad30fd09e2c7c9d
#
_cell.length_a   1.000
_cell.length_b   1.000
_cell.length_c   1.000
_cell.angle_alpha   90.00
_cell.angle_beta   90.00
_cell.angle_gamma   90.00
#
_symmetry.space_group_name_H-M   'P 1'
#
loop_
_entity.id
_entity.type
_entity.pdbx_description
1 polymer ?
#
loop_
_entity_poly.entity_id
_entity_poly.type
_entity_poly.pdbx_seq_one_letter_code
_entity_poly.pdbx_strand_id
1 'polypeptide(L)'
;KLAYHNLAHTESVVSNAGQIARHYHLGEKEFFIVMTAAWFHDTGYLTGGAEDHEMRGAEIAAKFLKESQVDEETIQMMRQCILATRMPQSPKSLIEQIVCDADLYHFGTDEFAERNKLMRREAESRLGTKITKGDWRKSTVRFMEGHHFQTDYGRNLLDDKKKQNLKDLKAKEKAEKKLTGVAPGNTAIPGIST
;
A
#
# COMPACT_ATOMS: atom_id res chain seq x y z
N LYS A 1 -12.30 -12.92 6.14
CA LYS A 1 -10.86 -13.19 6.16
C LYS A 1 -10.20 -12.31 5.11
N LEU A 2 -9.25 -11.47 5.51
CA LEU A 2 -8.49 -10.61 4.61
C LEU A 2 -7.57 -11.47 3.74
N ALA A 3 -7.69 -11.34 2.41
CA ALA A 3 -6.89 -12.13 1.48
C ALA A 3 -5.53 -11.47 1.20
N TYR A 4 -5.46 -10.13 1.26
CA TYR A 4 -4.27 -9.34 1.00
C TYR A 4 -3.75 -8.64 2.27
N HIS A 5 -4.58 -7.81 2.95
CA HIS A 5 -4.21 -7.09 4.18
C HIS A 5 -4.17 -8.05 5.39
N ASN A 6 -3.21 -8.97 5.38
CA ASN A 6 -3.02 -10.03 6.37
C ASN A 6 -1.59 -9.98 6.95
N LEU A 7 -1.28 -10.85 7.90
CA LEU A 7 0.02 -10.88 8.57
C LEU A 7 1.19 -10.98 7.58
N ALA A 8 1.08 -11.77 6.50
CA ALA A 8 2.15 -11.91 5.52
C ALA A 8 2.42 -10.61 4.75
N HIS A 9 1.37 -9.80 4.47
CA HIS A 9 1.55 -8.44 3.93
C HIS A 9 2.27 -7.56 4.94
N THR A 10 1.78 -7.51 6.18
CA THR A 10 2.40 -6.71 7.24
C THR A 10 3.88 -7.06 7.45
N GLU A 11 4.23 -8.35 7.53
CA GLU A 11 5.63 -8.79 7.64
C GLU A 11 6.49 -8.35 6.46
N SER A 12 5.93 -8.38 5.23
CA SER A 12 6.62 -7.87 4.04
C SER A 12 6.86 -6.37 4.15
N VAL A 13 5.85 -5.60 4.56
CA VAL A 13 5.98 -4.14 4.74
C VAL A 13 7.02 -3.81 5.80
N VAL A 14 7.01 -4.50 6.93
CA VAL A 14 8.00 -4.35 8.01
C VAL A 14 9.42 -4.64 7.52
N SER A 15 9.60 -5.73 6.76
CA SER A 15 10.89 -6.09 6.17
C SER A 15 11.41 -5.02 5.22
N ASN A 16 10.55 -4.55 4.31
CA ASN A 16 10.87 -3.51 3.34
C ASN A 16 11.18 -2.17 4.01
N ALA A 17 10.35 -1.76 4.99
CA ALA A 17 10.58 -0.54 5.77
C ALA A 17 11.93 -0.57 6.50
N GLY A 18 12.26 -1.70 7.13
CA GLY A 18 13.54 -1.90 7.78
C GLY A 18 14.73 -1.88 6.81
N GLN A 19 14.56 -2.39 5.58
CA GLN A 19 15.59 -2.33 4.53
C GLN A 19 15.84 -0.87 4.10
N ILE A 20 14.77 -0.11 3.81
CA ILE A 20 14.88 1.29 3.39
C ILE A 20 15.44 2.15 4.53
N ALA A 21 14.95 1.97 5.76
CA ALA A 21 15.40 2.72 6.94
C ALA A 21 16.90 2.54 7.20
N ARG A 22 17.42 1.31 7.07
CA ARG A 22 18.86 1.04 7.18
C ARG A 22 19.69 1.70 6.09
N HIS A 23 19.18 1.77 4.85
CA HIS A 23 19.85 2.48 3.76
C HIS A 23 20.03 3.97 4.08
N TYR A 24 19.02 4.59 4.71
CA TYR A 24 19.09 6.00 5.11
C TYR A 24 19.77 6.23 6.46
N HIS A 25 20.30 5.17 7.09
CA HIS A 25 21.00 5.26 8.38
C HIS A 25 20.19 5.98 9.46
N LEU A 26 18.86 5.69 9.53
CA LEU A 26 17.99 6.32 10.51
C LEU A 26 18.50 6.08 11.94
N GLY A 27 18.38 7.11 12.80
CA GLY A 27 18.65 6.98 14.22
C GLY A 27 17.65 6.03 14.92
N GLU A 28 17.98 5.59 16.14
CA GLU A 28 17.16 4.60 16.87
C GLU A 28 15.70 5.03 17.01
N LYS A 29 15.44 6.31 17.33
CA LYS A 29 14.08 6.86 17.48
C LYS A 29 13.30 6.77 16.16
N GLU A 30 13.88 7.24 15.06
CA GLU A 30 13.23 7.22 13.75
C GLU A 30 13.02 5.80 13.23
N PHE A 31 14.02 4.93 13.44
CA PHE A 31 13.92 3.50 13.09
C PHE A 31 12.78 2.83 13.87
N PHE A 32 12.67 3.08 15.17
CA PHE A 32 11.56 2.58 16.00
C PHE A 32 10.20 3.07 15.48
N ILE A 33 10.07 4.36 15.13
CA ILE A 33 8.84 4.94 14.58
C ILE A 33 8.45 4.24 13.28
N VAL A 34 9.38 4.10 12.33
CA VAL A 34 9.13 3.47 11.03
C VAL A 34 8.69 2.02 11.20
N MET A 35 9.40 1.25 12.04
CA MET A 35 9.06 -0.15 12.28
C MET A 35 7.71 -0.32 12.94
N THR A 36 7.39 0.52 13.92
CA THR A 36 6.08 0.51 14.59
C THR A 36 4.96 0.92 13.62
N ALA A 37 5.15 1.97 12.84
CA ALA A 37 4.18 2.37 11.83
C ALA A 37 3.93 1.26 10.79
N ALA A 38 4.98 0.58 10.33
CA ALA A 38 4.86 -0.55 9.40
C ALA A 38 4.08 -1.72 10.01
N TRP A 39 4.26 -2.03 11.31
CA TRP A 39 3.48 -3.07 11.98
C TRP A 39 2.01 -2.73 12.13
N PHE A 40 1.67 -1.46 12.33
CA PHE A 40 0.32 -1.03 12.70
C PHE A 40 -0.50 -0.41 11.54
N HIS A 41 0.09 -0.09 10.37
CA HIS A 41 -0.58 0.69 9.32
C HIS A 41 -1.94 0.11 8.91
N ASP A 42 -2.05 -1.21 8.83
CA ASP A 42 -3.24 -1.94 8.39
C ASP A 42 -4.07 -2.54 9.54
N THR A 43 -3.66 -2.36 10.81
CA THR A 43 -4.39 -2.96 11.95
C THR A 43 -5.83 -2.45 12.08
N GLY A 44 -6.14 -1.30 11.50
CA GLY A 44 -7.49 -0.78 11.42
C GLY A 44 -8.48 -1.67 10.69
N TYR A 45 -8.04 -2.57 9.82
CA TYR A 45 -8.89 -3.61 9.22
C TYR A 45 -9.43 -4.62 10.23
N LEU A 46 -8.80 -4.77 11.39
CA LEU A 46 -9.24 -5.70 12.44
C LEU A 46 -10.51 -5.21 13.16
N THR A 47 -10.75 -3.91 13.17
CA THR A 47 -11.84 -3.27 13.91
C THR A 47 -12.91 -2.64 13.01
N GLY A 48 -12.73 -2.70 11.68
CA GLY A 48 -13.66 -2.10 10.72
C GLY A 48 -13.36 -2.50 9.27
N GLY A 49 -14.05 -1.85 8.33
CA GLY A 49 -13.82 -2.02 6.89
C GLY A 49 -12.60 -1.25 6.38
N ALA A 50 -12.49 -1.13 5.04
CA ALA A 50 -11.39 -0.41 4.40
C ALA A 50 -11.46 1.12 4.61
N GLU A 51 -12.66 1.67 4.80
CA GLU A 51 -12.81 3.10 5.03
C GLU A 51 -12.13 3.50 6.34
N ASP A 52 -11.30 4.54 6.31
CA ASP A 52 -10.54 5.08 7.45
C ASP A 52 -9.75 4.03 8.27
N HIS A 53 -9.28 2.94 7.63
CA HIS A 53 -8.49 1.91 8.34
C HIS A 53 -7.15 2.48 8.85
N GLU A 54 -6.53 3.43 8.14
CA GLU A 54 -5.31 4.10 8.54
C GLU A 54 -5.52 4.91 9.84
N MET A 55 -6.66 5.61 9.93
CA MET A 55 -7.02 6.35 11.15
C MET A 55 -7.17 5.39 12.34
N ARG A 56 -7.92 4.30 12.16
CA ARG A 56 -8.10 3.29 13.21
C ARG A 56 -6.79 2.61 13.58
N GLY A 57 -5.94 2.29 12.59
CA GLY A 57 -4.61 1.72 12.82
C GLY A 57 -3.73 2.66 13.64
N ALA A 58 -3.74 3.95 13.31
CA ALA A 58 -3.01 4.97 14.05
C ALA A 58 -3.49 5.11 15.50
N GLU A 59 -4.81 5.01 15.75
CA GLU A 59 -5.36 5.02 17.12
C GLU A 59 -4.98 3.76 17.91
N ILE A 60 -5.04 2.58 17.29
CA ILE A 60 -4.63 1.31 17.93
C ILE A 60 -3.15 1.39 18.32
N ALA A 61 -2.29 1.86 17.41
CA ALA A 61 -0.86 2.01 17.67
C ALA A 61 -0.58 3.06 18.75
N ALA A 62 -1.26 4.22 18.72
CA ALA A 62 -1.11 5.27 19.72
C ALA A 62 -1.48 4.78 21.12
N LYS A 63 -2.59 4.03 21.24
CA LYS A 63 -2.99 3.44 22.52
C LYS A 63 -1.92 2.47 23.05
N PHE A 64 -1.44 1.57 22.21
CA PHE A 64 -0.40 0.60 22.56
C PHE A 64 0.89 1.30 23.04
N LEU A 65 1.35 2.31 22.33
CA LEU A 65 2.55 3.06 22.67
C LEU A 65 2.38 3.86 23.97
N LYS A 66 1.20 4.44 24.18
CA LYS A 66 0.89 5.18 25.42
C LYS A 66 0.89 4.25 26.66
N GLU A 67 0.32 3.07 26.53
CA GLU A 67 0.37 2.04 27.58
C GLU A 67 1.82 1.57 27.84
N SER A 68 2.68 1.64 26.82
CA SER A 68 4.12 1.35 26.89
C SER A 68 4.96 2.53 27.35
N GLN A 69 4.34 3.64 27.79
CA GLN A 69 4.99 4.85 28.30
C GLN A 69 5.93 5.55 27.27
N VAL A 70 5.65 5.41 25.99
CA VAL A 70 6.35 6.15 24.94
C VAL A 70 5.89 7.61 24.97
N ASP A 71 6.83 8.53 24.73
CA ASP A 71 6.54 9.98 24.72
C ASP A 71 5.57 10.38 23.61
N GLU A 72 4.80 11.44 23.84
CA GLU A 72 3.74 11.90 22.94
C GLU A 72 4.27 12.34 21.58
N GLU A 73 5.47 12.94 21.53
CA GLU A 73 6.09 13.35 20.26
C GLU A 73 6.32 12.14 19.34
N THR A 74 6.92 11.06 19.89
CA THR A 74 7.15 9.81 19.18
C THR A 74 5.83 9.18 18.71
N ILE A 75 4.79 9.20 19.55
CA ILE A 75 3.44 8.72 19.19
C ILE A 75 2.87 9.52 18.03
N GLN A 76 2.98 10.84 18.04
CA GLN A 76 2.46 11.68 16.94
C GLN A 76 3.21 11.45 15.63
N MET A 77 4.53 11.32 15.66
CA MET A 77 5.32 11.01 14.46
C MET A 77 4.92 9.66 13.87
N MET A 78 4.73 8.62 14.70
CA MET A 78 4.26 7.31 14.27
C MET A 78 2.85 7.39 13.64
N ARG A 79 1.92 8.14 14.25
CA ARG A 79 0.57 8.38 13.69
C ARG A 79 0.64 9.01 12.31
N GLN A 80 1.51 10.02 12.12
CA GLN A 80 1.72 10.67 10.84
C GLN A 80 2.22 9.70 9.77
N CYS A 81 3.15 8.80 10.12
CA CYS A 81 3.62 7.75 9.21
C CYS A 81 2.48 6.83 8.75
N ILE A 82 1.60 6.40 9.65
CA ILE A 82 0.45 5.57 9.30
C ILE A 82 -0.54 6.36 8.42
N LEU A 83 -0.87 7.59 8.80
CA LEU A 83 -1.82 8.42 8.04
C LEU A 83 -1.30 8.80 6.64
N ALA A 84 0.02 8.88 6.45
CA ALA A 84 0.63 9.18 5.16
C ALA A 84 0.41 8.06 4.12
N THR A 85 0.12 6.82 4.55
CA THR A 85 -0.20 5.70 3.63
C THR A 85 -1.61 5.80 3.03
N ARG A 86 -2.48 6.65 3.58
CA ARG A 86 -3.83 6.89 3.05
C ARG A 86 -3.76 7.35 1.59
N MET A 87 -4.60 6.75 0.75
CA MET A 87 -4.63 7.09 -0.67
C MET A 87 -5.44 8.36 -0.98
N PRO A 88 -4.91 9.25 -1.82
CA PRO A 88 -3.54 9.24 -2.37
C PRO A 88 -2.50 9.53 -1.30
N GLN A 89 -1.39 8.78 -1.31
CA GLN A 89 -0.31 8.96 -0.32
C GLN A 89 0.23 10.40 -0.33
N SER A 90 0.48 10.96 0.86
CA SER A 90 0.96 12.35 0.99
C SER A 90 2.02 12.51 2.10
N PRO A 91 3.17 11.81 2.00
CA PRO A 91 4.22 11.89 3.00
C PRO A 91 4.91 13.26 3.00
N LYS A 92 5.24 13.78 4.19
CA LYS A 92 5.89 15.09 4.41
C LYS A 92 7.32 14.96 4.92
N SER A 93 7.70 13.81 5.45
CA SER A 93 9.02 13.55 6.02
C SER A 93 9.62 12.26 5.43
N LEU A 94 10.92 12.06 5.63
CA LEU A 94 11.61 10.85 5.16
C LEU A 94 11.03 9.58 5.79
N ILE A 95 10.70 9.59 7.07
CA ILE A 95 10.13 8.42 7.76
C ILE A 95 8.74 8.06 7.22
N GLU A 96 7.92 9.05 6.88
CA GLU A 96 6.64 8.84 6.22
C GLU A 96 6.82 8.28 4.79
N GLN A 97 7.78 8.82 4.02
CA GLN A 97 8.12 8.33 2.69
C GLN A 97 8.55 6.86 2.71
N ILE A 98 9.34 6.47 3.71
CA ILE A 98 9.81 5.09 3.88
C ILE A 98 8.63 4.14 4.11
N VAL A 99 7.68 4.49 4.96
CA VAL A 99 6.51 3.65 5.25
C VAL A 99 5.61 3.54 4.01
N CYS A 100 5.40 4.66 3.29
CA CYS A 100 4.63 4.67 2.04
C CYS A 100 5.26 3.77 0.95
N ASP A 101 6.58 3.86 0.75
CA ASP A 101 7.28 3.03 -0.22
C ASP A 101 7.30 1.55 0.17
N ALA A 102 7.41 1.27 1.47
CA ALA A 102 7.39 -0.10 1.99
C ALA A 102 6.03 -0.78 1.77
N ASP A 103 4.93 -0.08 1.94
CA ASP A 103 3.57 -0.58 1.73
C ASP A 103 3.34 -0.96 0.25
N LEU A 104 3.71 -0.10 -0.68
CA LEU A 104 3.54 -0.33 -2.12
C LEU A 104 4.76 -0.92 -2.82
N TYR A 105 5.74 -1.41 -2.05
CA TYR A 105 6.98 -1.98 -2.55
C TYR A 105 6.77 -3.04 -3.63
N HIS A 106 5.73 -3.87 -3.46
CA HIS A 106 5.38 -4.94 -4.38
C HIS A 106 5.07 -4.48 -5.82
N PHE A 107 4.77 -3.19 -6.05
CA PHE A 107 4.58 -2.65 -7.41
C PHE A 107 5.82 -2.80 -8.27
N GLY A 108 6.99 -2.75 -7.66
CA GLY A 108 8.30 -2.89 -8.30
C GLY A 108 8.95 -4.26 -8.10
N THR A 109 8.17 -5.33 -7.92
CA THR A 109 8.69 -6.70 -7.73
C THR A 109 8.04 -7.72 -8.66
N ASP A 110 8.60 -8.94 -8.71
CA ASP A 110 8.01 -10.07 -9.44
C ASP A 110 6.73 -10.58 -8.78
N GLU A 111 6.52 -10.32 -7.50
CA GLU A 111 5.33 -10.72 -6.76
C GLU A 111 4.08 -9.89 -7.12
N PHE A 112 4.23 -8.78 -7.82
CA PHE A 112 3.15 -7.87 -8.15
C PHE A 112 1.90 -8.58 -8.69
N ALA A 113 2.06 -9.47 -9.65
CA ALA A 113 0.93 -10.13 -10.30
C ALA A 113 0.11 -10.99 -9.33
N GLU A 114 0.76 -11.68 -8.38
CA GLU A 114 0.08 -12.51 -7.39
C GLU A 114 -0.58 -11.65 -6.30
N ARG A 115 0.12 -10.65 -5.81
CA ARG A 115 -0.43 -9.70 -4.82
C ARG A 115 -1.65 -8.96 -5.37
N ASN A 116 -1.60 -8.53 -6.63
CA ASN A 116 -2.73 -7.88 -7.30
C ASN A 116 -3.97 -8.79 -7.43
N LYS A 117 -3.79 -10.10 -7.61
CA LYS A 117 -4.91 -11.07 -7.56
C LYS A 117 -5.53 -11.19 -6.17
N LEU A 118 -4.69 -11.18 -5.11
CA LEU A 118 -5.16 -11.23 -3.72
C LEU A 118 -5.96 -9.98 -3.39
N MET A 119 -5.50 -8.79 -3.78
CA MET A 119 -6.22 -7.52 -3.62
C MET A 119 -7.61 -7.56 -4.30
N ARG A 120 -7.68 -8.08 -5.53
CA ARG A 120 -8.98 -8.24 -6.21
C ARG A 120 -9.92 -9.16 -5.45
N ARG A 121 -9.45 -10.32 -5.00
CA ARG A 121 -10.26 -11.27 -4.22
C ARG A 121 -10.77 -10.65 -2.92
N GLU A 122 -9.96 -9.86 -2.27
CA GLU A 122 -10.36 -9.16 -1.05
C GLU A 122 -11.42 -8.09 -1.35
N ALA A 123 -11.22 -7.28 -2.40
CA ALA A 123 -12.21 -6.30 -2.85
C ALA A 123 -13.56 -6.98 -3.21
N GLU A 124 -13.53 -8.09 -3.96
CA GLU A 124 -14.71 -8.88 -4.29
C GLU A 124 -15.43 -9.38 -3.04
N SER A 125 -14.69 -9.90 -2.06
CA SER A 125 -15.25 -10.38 -0.78
C SER A 125 -15.88 -9.26 0.01
N ARG A 126 -15.25 -8.09 0.06
CA ARG A 126 -15.75 -6.92 0.78
C ARG A 126 -16.99 -6.32 0.15
N LEU A 127 -17.04 -6.24 -1.17
CA LEU A 127 -18.17 -5.66 -1.91
C LEU A 127 -19.33 -6.65 -2.10
N GLY A 128 -19.13 -7.93 -1.78
CA GLY A 128 -20.13 -8.98 -2.03
C GLY A 128 -20.43 -9.21 -3.52
N THR A 129 -19.59 -8.75 -4.42
CA THR A 129 -19.78 -8.83 -5.87
C THR A 129 -18.49 -9.18 -6.61
N LYS A 130 -18.64 -9.83 -7.76
CA LYS A 130 -17.49 -10.15 -8.62
C LYS A 130 -17.05 -8.92 -9.41
N ILE A 131 -15.75 -8.72 -9.47
CA ILE A 131 -15.12 -7.67 -10.27
C ILE A 131 -14.48 -8.35 -11.49
N THR A 132 -14.82 -7.90 -12.70
CA THR A 132 -14.22 -8.51 -13.89
C THR A 132 -12.70 -8.30 -13.91
N LYS A 133 -11.96 -9.20 -14.56
CA LYS A 133 -10.51 -9.05 -14.72
C LYS A 133 -10.16 -7.75 -15.46
N GLY A 134 -10.99 -7.36 -16.42
CA GLY A 134 -10.81 -6.14 -17.20
C GLY A 134 -10.97 -4.87 -16.37
N ASP A 135 -12.03 -4.77 -15.56
CA ASP A 135 -12.29 -3.59 -14.72
C ASP A 135 -11.25 -3.46 -13.61
N TRP A 136 -10.91 -4.59 -12.95
CA TRP A 136 -9.84 -4.59 -11.97
C TRP A 136 -8.50 -4.11 -12.57
N ARG A 137 -8.16 -4.59 -13.77
CA ARG A 137 -6.94 -4.19 -14.47
C ARG A 137 -6.92 -2.71 -14.79
N LYS A 138 -8.02 -2.15 -15.31
CA LYS A 138 -8.15 -0.71 -15.58
C LYS A 138 -7.89 0.13 -14.32
N SER A 139 -8.50 -0.25 -13.20
CA SER A 139 -8.28 0.43 -11.92
C SER A 139 -6.84 0.30 -11.43
N THR A 140 -6.25 -0.90 -11.54
CA THR A 140 -4.84 -1.11 -11.18
C THR A 140 -3.90 -0.29 -12.06
N VAL A 141 -4.15 -0.20 -13.36
CA VAL A 141 -3.35 0.64 -14.29
C VAL A 141 -3.40 2.10 -13.86
N ARG A 142 -4.59 2.66 -13.63
CA ARG A 142 -4.74 4.06 -13.17
C ARG A 142 -4.00 4.30 -11.86
N PHE A 143 -4.15 3.39 -10.90
CA PHE A 143 -3.48 3.49 -9.62
C PHE A 143 -1.95 3.50 -9.78
N MET A 144 -1.40 2.56 -10.55
CA MET A 144 0.05 2.49 -10.79
C MET A 144 0.59 3.70 -11.59
N GLU A 145 -0.21 4.27 -12.49
CA GLU A 145 0.15 5.49 -13.23
C GLU A 145 0.23 6.72 -12.32
N GLY A 146 -0.69 6.84 -11.37
CA GLY A 146 -0.69 7.93 -10.39
C GLY A 146 0.33 7.78 -9.26
N HIS A 147 0.83 6.56 -9.03
CA HIS A 147 1.77 6.28 -7.95
C HIS A 147 3.21 6.60 -8.36
N HIS A 148 3.98 7.18 -7.42
CA HIS A 148 5.43 7.37 -7.50
C HIS A 148 6.06 6.90 -6.20
N PHE A 149 7.20 6.20 -6.27
CA PHE A 149 7.98 5.94 -5.07
C PHE A 149 8.54 7.26 -4.53
N GLN A 150 8.45 7.42 -3.22
CA GLN A 150 8.71 8.69 -2.53
C GLN A 150 10.20 8.91 -2.28
N THR A 151 10.93 7.84 -1.94
CA THR A 151 12.36 7.88 -1.63
C THR A 151 13.21 7.66 -2.89
N ASP A 152 14.44 8.23 -2.91
CA ASP A 152 15.41 7.92 -3.98
C ASP A 152 15.74 6.43 -4.02
N TYR A 153 15.82 5.79 -2.84
CA TYR A 153 16.03 4.35 -2.74
C TYR A 153 14.93 3.57 -3.46
N GLY A 154 13.67 3.88 -3.16
CA GLY A 154 12.50 3.24 -3.79
C GLY A 154 12.51 3.46 -5.31
N ARG A 155 12.74 4.68 -5.78
CA ARG A 155 12.84 5.00 -7.21
C ARG A 155 13.93 4.20 -7.91
N ASN A 156 15.14 4.23 -7.35
CA ASN A 156 16.30 3.56 -7.97
C ASN A 156 16.14 2.04 -8.03
N LEU A 157 15.51 1.44 -7.02
CA LEU A 157 15.39 -0.02 -6.92
C LEU A 157 14.17 -0.58 -7.64
N LEU A 158 13.04 0.14 -7.63
CA LEU A 158 11.73 -0.42 -7.94
C LEU A 158 11.08 0.13 -9.22
N ASP A 159 11.48 1.33 -9.68
CA ASP A 159 10.78 2.00 -10.79
C ASP A 159 10.82 1.21 -12.10
N ASP A 160 11.96 0.63 -12.44
CA ASP A 160 12.08 -0.08 -13.72
C ASP A 160 11.21 -1.33 -13.76
N LYS A 161 11.18 -2.09 -12.65
CA LYS A 161 10.29 -3.25 -12.54
C LYS A 161 8.83 -2.84 -12.49
N LYS A 162 8.49 -1.75 -11.79
CA LYS A 162 7.15 -1.17 -11.80
C LYS A 162 6.70 -0.78 -13.21
N LYS A 163 7.55 -0.10 -13.98
CA LYS A 163 7.29 0.22 -15.40
C LYS A 163 7.03 -1.02 -16.24
N GLN A 164 7.81 -2.08 -16.02
CA GLN A 164 7.59 -3.36 -16.71
C GLN A 164 6.26 -3.99 -16.31
N ASN A 165 5.92 -4.08 -15.02
CA ASN A 165 4.65 -4.60 -14.53
C ASN A 165 3.46 -3.81 -15.09
N LEU A 166 3.55 -2.48 -15.16
CA LEU A 166 2.54 -1.62 -15.75
C LEU A 166 2.39 -1.85 -17.26
N LYS A 167 3.50 -2.00 -17.98
CA LYS A 167 3.49 -2.32 -19.43
C LYS A 167 2.80 -3.65 -19.71
N ASP A 168 3.04 -4.66 -18.88
CA ASP A 168 2.43 -5.99 -19.01
C ASP A 168 0.92 -5.93 -18.76
N LEU A 169 0.46 -5.14 -17.77
CA LEU A 169 -0.96 -4.89 -17.54
C LEU A 169 -1.64 -4.23 -18.75
N LYS A 170 -1.02 -3.18 -19.30
CA LYS A 170 -1.54 -2.48 -20.49
C LYS A 170 -1.58 -3.36 -21.74
N ALA A 171 -0.59 -4.23 -21.91
CA ALA A 171 -0.57 -5.18 -23.01
C ALA A 171 -1.75 -6.17 -22.93
N LYS A 172 -2.02 -6.71 -21.73
CA LYS A 172 -3.19 -7.57 -21.47
C LYS A 172 -4.52 -6.84 -21.72
N GLU A 173 -4.63 -5.57 -21.36
CA GLU A 173 -5.81 -4.76 -21.62
C GLU A 173 -6.07 -4.59 -23.13
N LYS A 174 -5.01 -4.30 -23.91
CA LYS A 174 -5.10 -4.15 -25.35
C LYS A 174 -5.50 -5.47 -26.05
N ALA A 175 -4.98 -6.60 -25.58
CA ALA A 175 -5.30 -7.91 -26.12
C ALA A 175 -6.79 -8.28 -25.87
N GLU A 176 -7.32 -8.00 -24.69
CA GLU A 176 -8.75 -8.23 -24.39
C GLU A 176 -9.68 -7.35 -25.24
N LYS A 177 -9.35 -6.07 -25.42
CA LYS A 177 -10.14 -5.16 -26.30
C LYS A 177 -10.22 -5.67 -27.74
N LYS A 178 -9.13 -6.27 -28.25
CA LYS A 178 -9.12 -6.88 -29.59
C LYS A 178 -10.02 -8.11 -29.70
N LEU A 179 -10.14 -8.89 -28.62
CA LEU A 179 -10.94 -10.13 -28.59
C LEU A 179 -12.44 -9.86 -28.39
N THR A 180 -12.79 -8.81 -27.64
CA THR A 180 -14.19 -8.56 -27.24
C THR A 180 -14.93 -7.54 -28.10
N GLY A 181 -14.24 -6.73 -28.91
CA GLY A 181 -14.85 -5.69 -29.76
C GLY A 181 -15.61 -4.60 -28.99
N VAL A 182 -15.56 -4.57 -27.68
CA VAL A 182 -16.37 -3.70 -26.79
C VAL A 182 -15.57 -2.45 -26.38
N ALA A 183 -16.21 -1.28 -26.57
CA ALA A 183 -15.72 0.01 -26.05
C ALA A 183 -15.77 0.05 -24.50
N PRO A 184 -14.89 0.83 -23.83
CA PRO A 184 -14.73 0.81 -22.38
C PRO A 184 -15.94 1.39 -21.64
N GLY A 185 -16.54 0.58 -20.76
CA GLY A 185 -17.45 1.07 -19.71
C GLY A 185 -16.65 1.82 -18.63
N ASN A 186 -17.20 2.90 -18.12
CA ASN A 186 -16.58 3.77 -17.12
C ASN A 186 -17.11 3.41 -15.73
N THR A 187 -16.58 2.38 -15.09
CA THR A 187 -16.92 2.02 -13.70
C THR A 187 -15.74 2.25 -12.78
N ALA A 188 -15.87 3.23 -11.89
CA ALA A 188 -14.95 3.40 -10.76
C ALA A 188 -15.22 2.29 -9.74
N ILE A 189 -14.17 1.65 -9.21
CA ILE A 189 -14.27 0.64 -8.15
C ILE A 189 -14.03 1.36 -6.81
N PRO A 190 -15.01 1.37 -5.88
CA PRO A 190 -14.82 1.96 -4.55
C PRO A 190 -13.69 1.26 -3.80
N GLY A 191 -12.78 2.04 -3.20
CA GLY A 191 -11.67 1.54 -2.38
C GLY A 191 -10.35 1.31 -3.12
N ILE A 192 -10.25 1.70 -4.40
CA ILE A 192 -8.99 2.02 -5.07
C ILE A 192 -9.13 3.50 -5.44
N SER A 193 -8.87 4.37 -4.46
CA SER A 193 -8.87 5.83 -4.70
C SER A 193 -7.67 6.21 -5.56
N THR A 194 -7.94 6.96 -6.60
CA THR A 194 -6.94 7.70 -7.39
C THR A 194 -6.55 8.97 -6.66
#